data_c8d290bc268f643457b058b9e6d63399
#
_entry.id   c8d290bc268f643457b058b9e6d63399
#
_cell.length_a   1.000
_cell.length_b   1.000
_cell.length_c   1.000
_cell.angle_alpha   90.00
_cell.angle_beta   90.00
_cell.angle_gamma   90.00
#
_symmetry.space_group_name_H-M   'P 1'
#
loop_
_entity.id
_entity.type
_entity.pdbx_description
1 polymer ?
#
loop_
_entity_poly.entity_id
_entity_poly.type
_entity_poly.pdbx_seq_one_letter_code
_entity_poly.pdbx_strand_id
1 'polypeptide(L)'
;MAIPTLHQPPTNGHTNGHTNGTSNGVDSKPAPHPRTVPLNQQYGYTPRKLRVITIGAGFSGLLMAHKIQHRFPELEEFVTHKIFEMRSDIGGTWLVNTYPGVQCDVPAHIYAFPFDPNPNWTKFYSSGPEIQEYIKATAEKWNLTRDVHLNTRVVGARWLENDGVWKVTVEHDGVQRVEYAEIVISGQGVLCHPSWPSIPGLREDFKGKIVHSAQWDHEFDYSHKRIAVIGNGSSGIQITPQMAKLPGTEVVNYMRSAAWIYYRVPPSKHLGRDTDEVNPVYSEEDKKKFQDPEVHRQYRKGIINRTNKAFKLFLKGENNEEAVRFGTEQMASKLNYDPELCRKLIPKWEVGCRRVTPGPGYLESFSRPNCNLSDSPITKLSENAVHTADGQVFECDVVICATGFDVSHRPKFPLIGLNGANLTEKWADEPESYLSVATAGFPNYFIFTGPNSLGGHGSLVEALNWTGDYFVKWIKKIASEDIKSVVPKKSAEEASVRYGDEVHKTIAWTGGCKSWYKRNKTNGRVTALFGGSALLFNRLISELRPEDFEIEYRSANSFRFLGNGFLEYEMDPKEDLSWYVELPVPLRGVE
;
A
#
# COMPACT_ATOMS: atom_id res chain seq x y z
N MET A 1 52.80 -7.78 27.78
CA MET A 1 52.13 -8.59 28.80
C MET A 1 51.39 -9.67 28.04
N ALA A 2 51.72 -10.93 28.29
CA ALA A 2 51.14 -12.04 27.55
C ALA A 2 49.70 -12.30 28.02
N ILE A 3 48.77 -12.38 27.09
CA ILE A 3 47.36 -12.74 27.34
C ILE A 3 47.28 -14.23 27.64
N PRO A 4 46.61 -14.69 28.68
CA PRO A 4 46.46 -16.12 28.94
C PRO A 4 45.57 -16.76 27.86
N THR A 5 46.08 -17.79 27.22
CA THR A 5 45.35 -18.68 26.32
C THR A 5 44.27 -19.41 27.09
N LEU A 6 43.02 -19.22 26.67
CA LEU A 6 41.89 -20.00 27.17
C LEU A 6 42.05 -21.48 26.77
N HIS A 7 42.22 -22.35 27.77
CA HIS A 7 42.30 -23.80 27.61
C HIS A 7 41.00 -24.39 27.07
N GLN A 8 41.11 -25.20 26.04
CA GLN A 8 40.05 -26.13 25.64
C GLN A 8 39.82 -27.16 26.75
N PRO A 9 38.59 -27.61 26.97
CA PRO A 9 38.30 -28.65 27.95
C PRO A 9 38.99 -29.97 27.58
N PRO A 10 39.49 -30.77 28.55
CA PRO A 10 40.27 -31.96 28.28
C PRO A 10 39.44 -33.07 27.65
N THR A 11 39.99 -33.69 26.62
CA THR A 11 39.50 -34.96 26.07
C THR A 11 39.83 -36.09 27.04
N ASN A 12 38.85 -36.91 27.37
CA ASN A 12 38.98 -38.08 28.20
C ASN A 12 39.87 -39.13 27.54
N GLY A 13 41.09 -39.37 28.11
CA GLY A 13 41.93 -40.52 27.81
C GLY A 13 41.69 -41.62 28.86
N HIS A 14 41.30 -42.80 28.41
CA HIS A 14 41.18 -44.01 29.23
C HIS A 14 42.55 -44.51 29.67
N THR A 15 42.72 -44.75 30.97
CA THR A 15 43.69 -45.74 31.48
C THR A 15 43.00 -46.65 32.52
N ASN A 16 43.07 -47.95 32.24
CA ASN A 16 42.55 -49.03 33.08
C ASN A 16 43.37 -49.17 34.37
N GLY A 17 42.68 -49.35 35.50
CA GLY A 17 43.24 -49.84 36.75
C GLY A 17 42.15 -50.50 37.57
N HIS A 18 42.24 -51.86 37.67
CA HIS A 18 41.36 -52.69 38.49
C HIS A 18 41.58 -52.45 39.98
N THR A 19 40.49 -52.23 40.73
CA THR A 19 40.33 -52.78 42.10
C THR A 19 38.83 -52.92 42.40
N ASN A 20 38.45 -54.07 42.94
CA ASN A 20 37.13 -54.49 43.37
C ASN A 20 36.62 -53.64 44.55
N GLY A 21 35.38 -53.20 44.48
CA GLY A 21 34.64 -52.64 45.60
C GLY A 21 33.16 -52.49 45.24
N THR A 22 32.34 -53.42 45.70
CA THR A 22 30.87 -53.38 45.56
C THR A 22 30.29 -52.25 46.38
N SER A 23 29.67 -51.27 45.69
CA SER A 23 28.60 -50.44 46.27
C SER A 23 27.70 -49.96 45.13
N ASN A 24 26.44 -50.39 45.13
CA ASN A 24 25.38 -49.89 44.29
C ASN A 24 25.10 -48.41 44.62
N GLY A 25 25.75 -47.52 43.89
CA GLY A 25 25.42 -46.10 43.87
C GLY A 25 24.92 -45.76 42.47
N VAL A 26 23.62 -45.64 42.29
CA VAL A 26 23.04 -44.98 41.14
C VAL A 26 23.48 -43.52 41.20
N ASP A 27 24.46 -43.12 40.36
CA ASP A 27 24.81 -41.75 40.12
C ASP A 27 23.63 -41.03 39.45
N SER A 28 22.63 -40.67 40.27
CA SER A 28 21.61 -39.72 39.85
C SER A 28 22.27 -38.35 39.74
N LYS A 29 22.55 -37.89 38.53
CA LYS A 29 22.89 -36.47 38.31
C LYS A 29 21.88 -35.65 39.12
N PRO A 30 22.30 -34.72 39.96
CA PRO A 30 21.37 -33.90 40.74
C PRO A 30 20.43 -33.21 39.76
N ALA A 31 19.14 -33.21 40.06
CA ALA A 31 18.13 -32.52 39.28
C ALA A 31 18.59 -31.06 39.08
N PRO A 32 18.53 -30.51 37.84
CA PRO A 32 18.98 -29.16 37.60
C PRO A 32 18.21 -28.19 38.49
N HIS A 33 18.93 -27.20 39.04
CA HIS A 33 18.33 -26.16 39.85
C HIS A 33 17.14 -25.53 39.12
N PRO A 34 16.01 -25.21 39.77
CA PRO A 34 14.81 -24.64 39.12
C PRO A 34 15.08 -23.37 38.28
N ARG A 35 16.20 -22.69 38.53
CA ARG A 35 16.65 -21.52 37.80
C ARG A 35 17.66 -21.84 36.69
N THR A 36 17.96 -23.11 36.39
CA THR A 36 18.90 -23.49 35.36
C THR A 36 18.28 -23.25 33.97
N VAL A 37 18.93 -22.44 33.17
CA VAL A 37 18.57 -22.19 31.79
C VAL A 37 19.61 -22.88 30.91
N PRO A 38 19.22 -23.82 30.01
CA PRO A 38 20.16 -24.38 29.06
C PRO A 38 20.64 -23.27 28.10
N LEU A 39 21.96 -23.03 28.10
CA LEU A 39 22.56 -22.08 27.19
C LEU A 39 22.46 -22.58 25.73
N ASN A 40 22.14 -21.66 24.84
CA ASN A 40 22.37 -21.85 23.40
C ASN A 40 23.87 -21.67 23.14
N GLN A 41 24.46 -22.54 22.33
CA GLN A 41 25.89 -22.46 21.98
C GLN A 41 26.17 -21.41 20.87
N GLN A 42 25.14 -20.86 20.26
CA GLN A 42 25.28 -19.75 19.29
C GLN A 42 25.65 -18.46 20.01
N TYR A 43 26.18 -17.52 19.29
CA TYR A 43 26.38 -16.14 19.77
C TYR A 43 25.04 -15.45 20.02
N GLY A 44 25.06 -14.45 20.88
CA GLY A 44 23.87 -13.63 21.13
C GLY A 44 23.37 -12.94 19.85
N TYR A 45 22.05 -12.84 19.72
CA TYR A 45 21.38 -12.24 18.56
C TYR A 45 21.63 -12.94 17.22
N THR A 46 22.20 -14.16 17.19
CA THR A 46 22.32 -14.93 15.95
C THR A 46 20.92 -15.17 15.34
N PRO A 47 20.65 -14.64 14.11
CA PRO A 47 19.33 -14.72 13.53
C PRO A 47 18.98 -16.17 13.13
N ARG A 48 17.78 -16.59 13.46
CA ARG A 48 17.24 -17.86 12.95
C ARG A 48 16.72 -17.70 11.53
N LYS A 49 16.66 -18.79 10.76
CA LYS A 49 16.06 -18.80 9.43
C LYS A 49 14.57 -18.51 9.49
N LEU A 50 14.10 -17.65 8.59
CA LEU A 50 12.70 -17.26 8.42
C LEU A 50 12.27 -17.44 6.98
N ARG A 51 11.03 -17.92 6.79
CA ARG A 51 10.33 -17.88 5.50
C ARG A 51 9.36 -16.72 5.53
N VAL A 52 9.42 -15.87 4.54
CA VAL A 52 8.56 -14.70 4.38
C VAL A 52 7.77 -14.84 3.08
N ILE A 53 6.46 -14.79 3.14
CA ILE A 53 5.59 -14.78 1.96
C ILE A 53 4.98 -13.39 1.83
N THR A 54 5.14 -12.77 0.65
CA THR A 54 4.43 -11.55 0.27
C THR A 54 3.34 -11.89 -0.76
N ILE A 55 2.13 -11.36 -0.57
CA ILE A 55 1.00 -11.58 -1.46
C ILE A 55 0.83 -10.34 -2.34
N GLY A 56 1.09 -10.50 -3.66
CA GLY A 56 0.99 -9.44 -4.67
C GLY A 56 2.33 -8.88 -5.11
N ALA A 57 2.54 -8.74 -6.43
CA ALA A 57 3.74 -8.21 -7.08
C ALA A 57 3.51 -6.83 -7.72
N GLY A 58 2.73 -5.96 -7.05
CA GLY A 58 2.67 -4.52 -7.33
C GLY A 58 3.82 -3.77 -6.65
N PHE A 59 3.71 -2.44 -6.52
CA PHE A 59 4.71 -1.62 -5.82
C PHE A 59 5.11 -2.18 -4.45
N SER A 60 4.15 -2.68 -3.67
CA SER A 60 4.40 -3.22 -2.32
C SER A 60 5.31 -4.45 -2.33
N GLY A 61 5.00 -5.44 -3.16
CA GLY A 61 5.80 -6.67 -3.25
C GLY A 61 7.19 -6.42 -3.81
N LEU A 62 7.31 -5.58 -4.84
CA LEU A 62 8.60 -5.21 -5.43
C LEU A 62 9.46 -4.37 -4.48
N LEU A 63 8.85 -3.49 -3.66
CA LEU A 63 9.56 -2.81 -2.57
C LEU A 63 10.13 -3.80 -1.55
N MET A 64 9.36 -4.82 -1.15
CA MET A 64 9.87 -5.85 -0.24
C MET A 64 10.99 -6.66 -0.86
N ALA A 65 10.88 -7.05 -2.14
CA ALA A 65 11.98 -7.70 -2.86
C ALA A 65 13.26 -6.86 -2.80
N HIS A 66 13.16 -5.57 -3.18
CA HIS A 66 14.32 -4.66 -3.12
C HIS A 66 14.90 -4.54 -1.71
N LYS A 67 14.05 -4.43 -0.68
CA LYS A 67 14.54 -4.30 0.71
C LYS A 67 15.31 -5.54 1.16
N ILE A 68 14.82 -6.73 0.85
CA ILE A 68 15.48 -7.98 1.24
C ILE A 68 16.75 -8.22 0.42
N GLN A 69 16.70 -7.97 -0.89
CA GLN A 69 17.79 -8.31 -1.80
C GLN A 69 18.91 -7.25 -1.87
N HIS A 70 18.58 -5.97 -1.63
CA HIS A 70 19.53 -4.87 -1.91
C HIS A 70 19.68 -3.87 -0.77
N ARG A 71 18.57 -3.47 -0.13
CA ARG A 71 18.61 -2.43 0.92
C ARG A 71 19.18 -2.95 2.23
N PHE A 72 18.89 -4.20 2.57
CA PHE A 72 19.29 -4.89 3.78
C PHE A 72 19.81 -6.29 3.41
N PRO A 73 20.96 -6.38 2.70
CA PRO A 73 21.44 -7.63 2.11
C PRO A 73 21.72 -8.72 3.15
N GLU A 74 21.98 -8.36 4.39
CA GLU A 74 22.14 -9.30 5.50
C GLU A 74 20.89 -10.16 5.74
N LEU A 75 19.71 -9.70 5.28
CA LEU A 75 18.49 -10.50 5.38
C LEU A 75 18.57 -11.79 4.52
N GLU A 76 19.29 -11.79 3.40
CA GLU A 76 19.41 -12.98 2.54
C GLU A 76 20.11 -14.14 3.25
N GLU A 77 20.90 -13.86 4.27
CA GLU A 77 21.55 -14.90 5.07
C GLU A 77 20.55 -15.74 5.86
N PHE A 78 19.40 -15.18 6.26
CA PHE A 78 18.43 -15.88 7.11
C PHE A 78 16.98 -15.79 6.66
N VAL A 79 16.64 -15.02 5.61
CA VAL A 79 15.29 -14.91 5.05
C VAL A 79 15.19 -15.63 3.72
N THR A 80 14.25 -16.56 3.60
CA THR A 80 13.79 -17.05 2.30
C THR A 80 12.50 -16.33 1.95
N HIS A 81 12.52 -15.54 0.86
CA HIS A 81 11.38 -14.75 0.42
C HIS A 81 10.68 -15.38 -0.77
N LYS A 82 9.34 -15.35 -0.79
CA LYS A 82 8.50 -15.70 -1.95
C LYS A 82 7.42 -14.63 -2.12
N ILE A 83 7.15 -14.27 -3.36
CA ILE A 83 6.06 -13.36 -3.72
C ILE A 83 5.07 -14.10 -4.61
N PHE A 84 3.81 -14.19 -4.22
CA PHE A 84 2.77 -14.82 -5.04
C PHE A 84 1.91 -13.75 -5.69
N GLU A 85 1.87 -13.75 -7.03
CA GLU A 85 1.05 -12.87 -7.86
C GLU A 85 0.04 -13.69 -8.65
N MET A 86 -1.23 -13.34 -8.54
CA MET A 86 -2.31 -14.07 -9.21
C MET A 86 -2.41 -13.82 -10.71
N ARG A 87 -1.76 -12.76 -11.20
CA ARG A 87 -1.75 -12.37 -12.62
C ARG A 87 -0.51 -12.88 -13.33
N SER A 88 -0.55 -12.73 -14.66
CA SER A 88 0.53 -13.16 -15.56
C SER A 88 1.75 -12.23 -15.59
N ASP A 89 1.67 -11.06 -14.93
CA ASP A 89 2.77 -10.09 -14.90
C ASP A 89 2.73 -9.26 -13.61
N ILE A 90 3.83 -8.57 -13.34
CA ILE A 90 3.97 -7.62 -12.23
C ILE A 90 3.33 -6.26 -12.57
N GLY A 91 3.16 -5.39 -11.54
CA GLY A 91 2.70 -4.01 -11.74
C GLY A 91 1.40 -3.66 -11.00
N GLY A 92 0.61 -4.66 -10.57
CA GLY A 92 -0.58 -4.46 -9.75
C GLY A 92 -1.61 -3.54 -10.42
N THR A 93 -1.88 -2.37 -9.84
CA THR A 93 -2.84 -1.38 -10.34
C THR A 93 -2.57 -0.97 -11.79
N TRP A 94 -1.31 -0.84 -12.19
CA TRP A 94 -0.91 -0.33 -13.52
C TRP A 94 -0.94 -1.41 -14.59
N LEU A 95 -0.83 -2.68 -14.20
CA LEU A 95 -1.11 -3.81 -15.08
C LEU A 95 -2.62 -3.94 -15.39
N VAL A 96 -3.47 -3.65 -14.40
CA VAL A 96 -4.92 -3.91 -14.50
C VAL A 96 -5.67 -2.78 -15.20
N ASN A 97 -5.28 -1.53 -14.96
CA ASN A 97 -5.99 -0.38 -15.48
C ASN A 97 -5.33 0.08 -16.78
N THR A 98 -5.94 -0.33 -17.89
CA THR A 98 -5.42 -0.08 -19.25
C THR A 98 -6.39 0.72 -20.11
N TYR A 99 -7.47 1.26 -19.56
CA TYR A 99 -8.46 2.04 -20.28
C TYR A 99 -7.86 3.33 -20.87
N PRO A 100 -8.39 3.84 -21.98
CA PRO A 100 -7.91 5.07 -22.62
C PRO A 100 -7.90 6.27 -21.67
N GLY A 101 -6.78 6.98 -21.61
CA GLY A 101 -6.61 8.15 -20.75
C GLY A 101 -6.20 7.82 -19.30
N VAL A 102 -5.94 6.55 -18.96
CA VAL A 102 -5.46 6.18 -17.63
C VAL A 102 -4.15 6.88 -17.29
N GLN A 103 -4.14 7.60 -16.18
CA GLN A 103 -2.98 8.34 -15.68
C GLN A 103 -2.99 8.45 -14.15
N CYS A 104 -1.81 8.67 -13.58
CA CYS A 104 -1.68 8.98 -12.17
C CYS A 104 -2.16 10.42 -11.88
N ASP A 105 -2.70 10.66 -10.70
CA ASP A 105 -3.07 11.99 -10.20
C ASP A 105 -2.07 12.53 -9.16
N VAL A 106 -0.91 11.87 -9.06
CA VAL A 106 0.27 12.29 -8.30
C VAL A 106 1.37 12.65 -9.30
N PRO A 107 2.14 13.74 -9.09
CA PRO A 107 3.24 14.10 -9.98
C PRO A 107 4.22 12.94 -10.21
N ALA A 108 4.57 12.68 -11.46
CA ALA A 108 5.33 11.49 -11.88
C ALA A 108 6.65 11.31 -11.12
N HIS A 109 7.42 12.40 -10.95
CA HIS A 109 8.73 12.36 -10.29
C HIS A 109 8.70 11.99 -8.80
N ILE A 110 7.53 12.00 -8.15
CA ILE A 110 7.35 11.52 -6.78
C ILE A 110 6.52 10.26 -6.69
N TYR A 111 6.02 9.74 -7.83
CA TYR A 111 5.31 8.47 -7.93
C TYR A 111 6.20 7.39 -8.54
N ALA A 112 7.37 7.23 -7.95
CA ALA A 112 8.43 6.31 -8.38
C ALA A 112 9.03 5.61 -7.16
N PHE A 113 9.70 4.48 -7.38
CA PHE A 113 10.48 3.84 -6.33
C PHE A 113 11.55 4.81 -5.80
N PRO A 114 11.67 5.01 -4.48
CA PRO A 114 12.66 5.94 -3.92
C PRO A 114 14.11 5.58 -4.27
N PHE A 115 14.38 4.30 -4.48
CA PHE A 115 15.72 3.78 -4.83
C PHE A 115 16.05 3.86 -6.32
N ASP A 116 15.02 4.05 -7.19
CA ASP A 116 15.20 4.13 -8.65
C ASP A 116 14.33 5.25 -9.26
N PRO A 117 14.62 6.52 -8.96
CA PRO A 117 13.87 7.64 -9.49
C PRO A 117 14.09 7.81 -10.99
N ASN A 118 12.99 7.90 -11.77
CA ASN A 118 13.06 8.08 -13.22
C ASN A 118 13.21 9.57 -13.61
N PRO A 119 14.28 9.99 -14.28
CA PRO A 119 14.46 11.37 -14.75
C PRO A 119 13.73 11.66 -16.08
N ASN A 120 13.22 10.62 -16.77
CA ASN A 120 12.76 10.69 -18.15
C ASN A 120 11.24 10.70 -18.33
N TRP A 121 10.49 11.00 -17.26
CA TRP A 121 9.03 11.10 -17.38
C TRP A 121 8.60 12.04 -18.50
N THR A 122 7.58 11.63 -19.28
CA THR A 122 7.11 12.44 -20.40
C THR A 122 6.23 13.61 -19.99
N LYS A 123 5.44 13.44 -18.91
CA LYS A 123 4.46 14.43 -18.44
C LYS A 123 4.48 14.58 -16.93
N PHE A 124 3.96 15.71 -16.46
CA PHE A 124 3.84 16.00 -15.05
C PHE A 124 3.04 14.93 -14.29
N TYR A 125 1.93 14.47 -14.86
CA TYR A 125 1.18 13.29 -14.43
C TYR A 125 1.38 12.20 -15.49
N SER A 126 2.09 11.14 -15.15
CA SER A 126 2.43 10.08 -16.07
C SER A 126 1.25 9.19 -16.43
N SER A 127 1.23 8.68 -17.63
CA SER A 127 0.24 7.71 -18.11
C SER A 127 0.39 6.35 -17.46
N GLY A 128 -0.68 5.55 -17.43
CA GLY A 128 -0.64 4.18 -16.92
C GLY A 128 0.38 3.30 -17.63
N PRO A 129 0.40 3.25 -18.97
CA PRO A 129 1.42 2.51 -19.72
C PRO A 129 2.86 2.89 -19.35
N GLU A 130 3.16 4.20 -19.29
CA GLU A 130 4.50 4.68 -18.92
C GLU A 130 4.91 4.25 -17.49
N ILE A 131 3.96 4.24 -16.54
CA ILE A 131 4.23 3.75 -15.18
C ILE A 131 4.46 2.23 -15.19
N GLN A 132 3.68 1.47 -15.96
CA GLN A 132 3.86 0.02 -16.08
C GLN A 132 5.22 -0.32 -16.69
N GLU A 133 5.63 0.36 -17.73
CA GLU A 133 6.96 0.21 -18.35
C GLU A 133 8.07 0.55 -17.34
N TYR A 134 7.92 1.64 -16.60
CA TYR A 134 8.86 2.01 -15.55
C TYR A 134 8.96 0.93 -14.45
N ILE A 135 7.84 0.36 -13.99
CA ILE A 135 7.85 -0.72 -13.00
C ILE A 135 8.61 -1.94 -13.53
N LYS A 136 8.36 -2.33 -14.79
CA LYS A 136 9.03 -3.48 -15.43
C LYS A 136 10.53 -3.23 -15.60
N ALA A 137 10.91 -2.08 -16.12
CA ALA A 137 12.31 -1.71 -16.28
C ALA A 137 13.08 -1.66 -14.94
N THR A 138 12.45 -1.11 -13.90
CA THR A 138 13.03 -1.12 -12.54
C THR A 138 13.16 -2.54 -12.00
N ALA A 139 12.12 -3.37 -12.16
CA ALA A 139 12.15 -4.75 -11.69
C ALA A 139 13.22 -5.58 -12.40
N GLU A 140 13.42 -5.39 -13.70
CA GLU A 140 14.49 -6.02 -14.47
C GLU A 140 15.87 -5.54 -14.02
N LYS A 141 16.08 -4.22 -13.95
CA LYS A 141 17.34 -3.57 -13.53
C LYS A 141 17.82 -4.09 -12.18
N TRP A 142 16.93 -4.28 -11.23
CA TRP A 142 17.22 -4.68 -9.87
C TRP A 142 16.94 -6.18 -9.61
N ASN A 143 16.61 -6.97 -10.64
CA ASN A 143 16.26 -8.40 -10.53
C ASN A 143 15.18 -8.69 -9.47
N LEU A 144 14.18 -7.81 -9.32
CA LEU A 144 13.17 -7.91 -8.27
C LEU A 144 12.16 -9.04 -8.48
N THR A 145 12.16 -9.64 -9.66
CA THR A 145 11.26 -10.76 -10.00
C THR A 145 11.83 -12.14 -9.66
N ARG A 146 13.06 -12.21 -9.15
CA ARG A 146 13.75 -13.48 -8.81
C ARG A 146 12.87 -14.43 -7.97
N ASP A 147 12.18 -13.89 -6.99
CA ASP A 147 11.38 -14.64 -6.01
C ASP A 147 9.86 -14.50 -6.26
N VAL A 148 9.45 -14.00 -7.45
CA VAL A 148 8.06 -13.82 -7.84
C VAL A 148 7.51 -15.05 -8.55
N HIS A 149 6.39 -15.56 -8.06
CA HIS A 149 5.62 -16.65 -8.67
C HIS A 149 4.35 -16.05 -9.30
N LEU A 150 4.39 -15.84 -10.61
CA LEU A 150 3.25 -15.37 -11.40
C LEU A 150 2.17 -16.45 -11.57
N ASN A 151 0.96 -16.05 -11.99
CA ASN A 151 -0.20 -16.94 -12.18
C ASN A 151 -0.49 -17.80 -10.93
N THR A 152 -0.08 -17.34 -9.76
CA THR A 152 -0.17 -18.09 -8.51
C THR A 152 -1.00 -17.31 -7.50
N ARG A 153 -2.24 -17.76 -7.31
CA ARG A 153 -3.21 -17.14 -6.40
C ARG A 153 -3.11 -17.73 -5.01
N VAL A 154 -3.09 -16.89 -3.98
CA VAL A 154 -3.34 -17.33 -2.61
C VAL A 154 -4.84 -17.56 -2.44
N VAL A 155 -5.22 -18.76 -2.05
CA VAL A 155 -6.62 -19.18 -1.88
C VAL A 155 -6.97 -19.52 -0.43
N GLY A 156 -6.00 -19.48 0.48
CA GLY A 156 -6.22 -19.64 1.92
C GLY A 156 -4.96 -19.39 2.72
N ALA A 157 -5.12 -18.90 3.95
CA ALA A 157 -4.03 -18.78 4.92
C ALA A 157 -4.55 -19.06 6.34
N ARG A 158 -3.83 -19.89 7.10
CA ARG A 158 -4.18 -20.23 8.49
C ARG A 158 -2.95 -20.23 9.36
N TRP A 159 -3.04 -19.55 10.49
CA TRP A 159 -2.02 -19.59 11.53
C TRP A 159 -2.05 -20.94 12.25
N LEU A 160 -0.91 -21.59 12.37
CA LEU A 160 -0.71 -22.82 13.14
C LEU A 160 -0.05 -22.44 14.48
N GLU A 161 -0.86 -22.36 15.52
CA GLU A 161 -0.46 -21.78 16.81
C GLU A 161 0.72 -22.54 17.45
N ASN A 162 0.70 -23.88 17.42
CA ASN A 162 1.75 -24.69 18.01
C ASN A 162 3.10 -24.51 17.30
N ASP A 163 3.07 -24.39 15.96
CA ASP A 163 4.26 -24.33 15.12
C ASP A 163 4.80 -22.89 14.98
N GLY A 164 3.95 -21.89 15.22
CA GLY A 164 4.29 -20.47 15.03
C GLY A 164 4.52 -20.13 13.56
N VAL A 165 3.70 -20.69 12.65
CA VAL A 165 3.80 -20.47 11.20
C VAL A 165 2.43 -20.34 10.55
N TRP A 166 2.39 -19.65 9.44
CA TRP A 166 1.27 -19.61 8.52
C TRP A 166 1.33 -20.82 7.57
N LYS A 167 0.22 -21.55 7.46
CA LYS A 167 -0.05 -22.48 6.36
C LYS A 167 -0.77 -21.70 5.28
N VAL A 168 -0.10 -21.45 4.15
CA VAL A 168 -0.63 -20.69 3.01
C VAL A 168 -0.93 -21.66 1.88
N THR A 169 -2.18 -21.70 1.41
CA THR A 169 -2.57 -22.48 0.24
C THR A 169 -2.54 -21.58 -0.97
N VAL A 170 -1.78 -21.96 -1.97
CA VAL A 170 -1.67 -21.27 -3.25
C VAL A 170 -2.19 -22.17 -4.38
N GLU A 171 -2.71 -21.53 -5.44
CA GLU A 171 -3.24 -22.21 -6.61
C GLU A 171 -2.56 -21.68 -7.87
N HIS A 172 -2.04 -22.60 -8.69
CA HIS A 172 -1.45 -22.34 -9.99
C HIS A 172 -2.05 -23.33 -11.00
N ASP A 173 -2.64 -22.84 -12.08
CA ASP A 173 -3.30 -23.65 -13.11
C ASP A 173 -4.30 -24.67 -12.54
N GLY A 174 -5.08 -24.28 -11.54
CA GLY A 174 -6.07 -25.15 -10.89
C GLY A 174 -5.47 -26.16 -9.89
N VAL A 175 -4.15 -26.24 -9.78
CA VAL A 175 -3.48 -27.14 -8.83
C VAL A 175 -3.14 -26.37 -7.55
N GLN A 176 -3.62 -26.89 -6.42
CA GLN A 176 -3.34 -26.32 -5.12
C GLN A 176 -2.11 -26.97 -4.48
N ARG A 177 -1.27 -26.14 -3.86
CA ARG A 177 -0.15 -26.57 -3.02
C ARG A 177 -0.10 -25.77 -1.72
N VAL A 178 0.57 -26.32 -0.72
CA VAL A 178 0.74 -25.69 0.59
C VAL A 178 2.16 -25.18 0.72
N GLU A 179 2.26 -23.94 1.18
CA GLU A 179 3.50 -23.27 1.59
C GLU A 179 3.42 -22.93 3.08
N TYR A 180 4.58 -22.84 3.73
CA TYR A 180 4.67 -22.47 5.14
C TYR A 180 5.59 -21.28 5.29
N ALA A 181 5.20 -20.30 6.14
CA ALA A 181 5.99 -19.12 6.41
C ALA A 181 5.83 -18.67 7.85
N GLU A 182 6.89 -18.18 8.46
CA GLU A 182 6.86 -17.52 9.77
C GLU A 182 6.17 -16.16 9.70
N ILE A 183 6.25 -15.49 8.54
CA ILE A 183 5.71 -14.15 8.32
C ILE A 183 4.95 -14.12 6.99
N VAL A 184 3.74 -13.54 7.00
CA VAL A 184 2.97 -13.24 5.80
C VAL A 184 2.75 -11.74 5.69
N ILE A 185 3.05 -11.17 4.52
CA ILE A 185 2.90 -9.75 4.22
C ILE A 185 1.85 -9.58 3.12
N SER A 186 0.77 -8.87 3.42
CA SER A 186 -0.23 -8.52 2.42
C SER A 186 0.22 -7.31 1.61
N GLY A 187 0.58 -7.53 0.36
CA GLY A 187 0.86 -6.51 -0.65
C GLY A 187 -0.23 -6.41 -1.73
N GLN A 188 -1.44 -6.90 -1.43
CA GLN A 188 -2.55 -7.02 -2.40
C GLN A 188 -3.10 -5.67 -2.89
N GLY A 189 -2.88 -4.58 -2.13
CA GLY A 189 -3.48 -3.29 -2.42
C GLY A 189 -4.99 -3.25 -2.14
N VAL A 190 -5.58 -2.06 -2.29
CA VAL A 190 -7.03 -1.82 -2.05
C VAL A 190 -7.83 -1.70 -3.34
N LEU A 191 -7.19 -1.62 -4.51
CA LEU A 191 -7.82 -1.44 -5.81
C LEU A 191 -7.52 -2.65 -6.71
N CYS A 192 -7.87 -3.85 -6.28
CA CYS A 192 -7.54 -5.10 -6.98
C CYS A 192 -8.77 -5.89 -7.45
N HIS A 193 -9.94 -5.68 -6.86
CA HIS A 193 -11.17 -6.37 -7.21
C HIS A 193 -12.22 -5.40 -7.74
N PRO A 194 -12.60 -5.48 -9.05
CA PRO A 194 -13.62 -4.62 -9.64
C PRO A 194 -14.95 -4.69 -8.91
N SER A 195 -15.60 -3.54 -8.69
CA SER A 195 -16.93 -3.45 -8.09
C SER A 195 -17.95 -3.14 -9.17
N TRP A 196 -18.70 -4.15 -9.56
CA TRP A 196 -19.80 -4.02 -10.52
C TRP A 196 -21.03 -3.37 -9.89
N PRO A 197 -21.74 -2.49 -10.60
CA PRO A 197 -22.94 -1.88 -10.08
C PRO A 197 -24.11 -2.86 -10.10
N SER A 198 -24.93 -2.80 -9.07
CA SER A 198 -26.18 -3.54 -9.02
C SER A 198 -27.30 -2.71 -9.64
N ILE A 199 -27.38 -2.72 -10.96
CA ILE A 199 -28.42 -2.03 -11.74
C ILE A 199 -29.29 -3.09 -12.42
N PRO A 200 -30.63 -3.08 -12.23
CA PRO A 200 -31.54 -4.02 -12.87
C PRO A 200 -31.34 -4.02 -14.39
N GLY A 201 -31.28 -5.19 -15.00
CA GLY A 201 -31.16 -5.38 -16.44
C GLY A 201 -29.73 -5.22 -16.98
N LEU A 202 -28.75 -4.80 -16.18
CA LEU A 202 -27.39 -4.56 -16.69
C LEU A 202 -26.76 -5.83 -17.31
N ARG A 203 -26.95 -6.98 -16.68
CA ARG A 203 -26.39 -8.25 -17.18
C ARG A 203 -27.43 -9.17 -17.77
N GLU A 204 -28.66 -9.02 -17.33
CA GLU A 204 -29.79 -9.88 -17.70
C GLU A 204 -30.40 -9.45 -19.03
N ASP A 205 -30.64 -8.15 -19.20
CA ASP A 205 -31.44 -7.62 -20.32
C ASP A 205 -30.62 -6.96 -21.41
N PHE A 206 -29.58 -6.18 -21.02
CA PHE A 206 -28.79 -5.40 -21.97
C PHE A 206 -27.98 -6.29 -22.94
N LYS A 207 -28.15 -6.06 -24.24
CA LYS A 207 -27.53 -6.86 -25.31
C LYS A 207 -26.28 -6.20 -25.92
N GLY A 208 -26.04 -4.93 -25.60
CA GLY A 208 -24.84 -4.23 -26.04
C GLY A 208 -23.58 -4.67 -25.30
N LYS A 209 -22.47 -4.04 -25.60
CA LYS A 209 -21.19 -4.29 -24.94
C LYS A 209 -21.17 -3.74 -23.53
N ILE A 210 -20.80 -4.56 -22.56
CA ILE A 210 -20.56 -4.14 -21.17
C ILE A 210 -19.08 -4.29 -20.86
N VAL A 211 -18.46 -3.20 -20.35
CA VAL A 211 -17.03 -3.17 -19.99
C VAL A 211 -16.88 -2.57 -18.61
N HIS A 212 -16.05 -3.16 -17.77
CA HIS A 212 -15.59 -2.50 -16.55
C HIS A 212 -14.24 -1.81 -16.81
N SER A 213 -14.02 -0.61 -16.24
CA SER A 213 -12.77 0.14 -16.44
C SER A 213 -11.50 -0.66 -16.11
N ALA A 214 -11.55 -1.56 -15.11
CA ALA A 214 -10.44 -2.45 -14.75
C ALA A 214 -10.37 -3.76 -15.57
N GLN A 215 -11.21 -3.92 -16.57
CA GLN A 215 -11.28 -5.07 -17.47
C GLN A 215 -11.56 -4.55 -18.89
N TRP A 216 -10.70 -3.62 -19.33
CA TRP A 216 -10.89 -2.94 -20.60
C TRP A 216 -10.67 -3.91 -21.77
N ASP A 217 -11.58 -3.83 -22.75
CA ASP A 217 -11.48 -4.61 -23.98
C ASP A 217 -10.84 -3.74 -25.08
N HIS A 218 -9.59 -4.02 -25.42
CA HIS A 218 -8.83 -3.30 -26.45
C HIS A 218 -9.15 -3.74 -27.87
N GLU A 219 -9.78 -4.90 -28.03
CA GLU A 219 -10.16 -5.45 -29.34
C GLU A 219 -11.47 -4.84 -29.86
N PHE A 220 -12.26 -4.25 -28.98
CA PHE A 220 -13.55 -3.67 -29.35
C PHE A 220 -13.38 -2.23 -29.87
N ASP A 221 -13.97 -1.95 -31.06
CA ASP A 221 -14.00 -0.60 -31.61
C ASP A 221 -15.16 0.23 -31.02
N TYR A 222 -14.77 1.25 -30.26
CA TYR A 222 -15.69 2.20 -29.62
C TYR A 222 -16.10 3.35 -30.53
N SER A 223 -15.51 3.52 -31.75
CA SER A 223 -15.89 4.55 -32.72
C SER A 223 -17.31 4.33 -33.21
N HIS A 224 -18.00 5.44 -33.56
CA HIS A 224 -19.37 5.41 -34.08
C HIS A 224 -20.38 4.69 -33.15
N LYS A 225 -20.15 4.73 -31.82
CA LYS A 225 -21.03 4.11 -30.80
C LYS A 225 -21.69 5.16 -29.92
N ARG A 226 -22.88 4.82 -29.44
CA ARG A 226 -23.55 5.51 -28.33
C ARG A 226 -23.06 4.86 -27.03
N ILE A 227 -22.44 5.64 -26.18
CA ILE A 227 -21.67 5.14 -25.03
C ILE A 227 -22.22 5.71 -23.71
N ALA A 228 -22.66 4.84 -22.82
CA ALA A 228 -23.02 5.19 -21.46
C ALA A 228 -21.84 4.95 -20.53
N VAL A 229 -21.29 6.00 -19.89
CA VAL A 229 -20.22 5.90 -18.89
C VAL A 229 -20.83 6.04 -17.49
N ILE A 230 -20.83 4.96 -16.70
CA ILE A 230 -21.42 4.95 -15.36
C ILE A 230 -20.36 5.23 -14.31
N GLY A 231 -20.41 6.41 -13.72
CA GLY A 231 -19.49 6.87 -12.67
C GLY A 231 -18.63 8.05 -13.07
N ASN A 232 -18.32 8.88 -12.07
CA ASN A 232 -17.45 10.05 -12.16
C ASN A 232 -16.36 10.04 -11.05
N GLY A 233 -15.85 8.85 -10.72
CA GLY A 233 -14.58 8.69 -10.02
C GLY A 233 -13.41 8.88 -10.98
N SER A 234 -12.16 8.65 -10.51
CA SER A 234 -10.95 8.86 -11.31
C SER A 234 -11.02 8.21 -12.70
N SER A 235 -11.52 6.96 -12.79
CA SER A 235 -11.64 6.26 -14.07
C SER A 235 -12.67 6.91 -14.99
N GLY A 236 -13.87 7.23 -14.50
CA GLY A 236 -14.91 7.88 -15.33
C GLY A 236 -14.50 9.25 -15.82
N ILE A 237 -13.83 10.04 -14.98
CA ILE A 237 -13.26 11.35 -15.32
C ILE A 237 -12.21 11.23 -16.45
N GLN A 238 -11.44 10.15 -16.47
CA GLN A 238 -10.41 9.93 -17.48
C GLN A 238 -10.96 9.31 -18.77
N ILE A 239 -11.92 8.40 -18.68
CA ILE A 239 -12.52 7.70 -19.82
C ILE A 239 -13.42 8.62 -20.64
N THR A 240 -14.31 9.39 -20.00
CA THR A 240 -15.32 10.22 -20.68
C THR A 240 -14.73 11.12 -21.78
N PRO A 241 -13.67 11.92 -21.52
CA PRO A 241 -13.08 12.76 -22.57
C PRO A 241 -12.44 11.97 -23.70
N GLN A 242 -11.96 10.74 -23.46
CA GLN A 242 -11.37 9.92 -24.53
C GLN A 242 -12.47 9.35 -25.44
N MET A 243 -13.56 8.87 -24.84
CA MET A 243 -14.71 8.38 -25.62
C MET A 243 -15.34 9.50 -26.45
N ALA A 244 -15.48 10.69 -25.89
CA ALA A 244 -16.04 11.85 -26.60
C ALA A 244 -15.16 12.38 -27.75
N LYS A 245 -13.87 12.00 -27.82
CA LYS A 245 -12.96 12.36 -28.91
C LYS A 245 -13.01 11.40 -30.08
N LEU A 246 -13.53 10.19 -29.89
CA LEU A 246 -13.63 9.21 -30.96
C LEU A 246 -14.62 9.66 -32.05
N PRO A 247 -14.37 9.34 -33.32
CA PRO A 247 -15.23 9.75 -34.39
C PRO A 247 -16.62 9.13 -34.29
N GLY A 248 -17.65 9.95 -34.49
CA GLY A 248 -19.05 9.52 -34.56
C GLY A 248 -19.64 8.97 -33.25
N THR A 249 -18.99 9.21 -32.12
CA THR A 249 -19.52 8.77 -30.82
C THR A 249 -20.53 9.77 -30.27
N GLU A 250 -21.49 9.25 -29.51
CA GLU A 250 -22.35 10.00 -28.60
C GLU A 250 -22.15 9.44 -27.18
N VAL A 251 -21.81 10.31 -26.22
CA VAL A 251 -21.42 9.89 -24.87
C VAL A 251 -22.36 10.51 -23.85
N VAL A 252 -22.89 9.69 -22.95
CA VAL A 252 -23.56 10.17 -21.74
C VAL A 252 -22.82 9.67 -20.51
N ASN A 253 -22.33 10.61 -19.68
CA ASN A 253 -21.73 10.28 -18.39
C ASN A 253 -22.79 10.35 -17.27
N TYR A 254 -23.00 9.24 -16.58
CA TYR A 254 -23.94 9.13 -15.46
C TYR A 254 -23.20 9.30 -14.14
N MET A 255 -23.55 10.31 -13.37
CA MET A 255 -22.99 10.55 -12.07
C MET A 255 -24.06 10.57 -10.96
N ARG A 256 -23.67 10.14 -9.76
CA ARG A 256 -24.54 10.21 -8.57
C ARG A 256 -24.32 11.46 -7.74
N SER A 257 -23.15 12.04 -7.82
CA SER A 257 -22.76 13.25 -7.08
C SER A 257 -21.51 13.85 -7.70
N ALA A 258 -21.38 15.17 -7.64
CA ALA A 258 -20.23 15.91 -8.14
C ALA A 258 -18.90 15.45 -7.51
N ALA A 259 -17.78 15.87 -8.09
CA ALA A 259 -16.44 15.67 -7.55
C ALA A 259 -15.60 16.92 -7.79
N TRP A 260 -14.66 17.22 -6.88
CA TRP A 260 -13.70 18.29 -7.07
C TRP A 260 -12.68 17.90 -8.14
N ILE A 261 -12.68 18.63 -9.28
CA ILE A 261 -11.89 18.35 -10.47
C ILE A 261 -11.04 19.57 -10.78
N TYR A 262 -9.87 19.63 -10.17
CA TYR A 262 -8.87 20.68 -10.39
C TYR A 262 -7.52 20.25 -9.79
N TYR A 263 -6.44 20.98 -10.11
CA TYR A 263 -5.13 20.74 -9.51
C TYR A 263 -4.97 21.50 -8.18
N ARG A 264 -4.54 20.83 -7.14
CA ARG A 264 -4.29 21.46 -5.81
C ARG A 264 -3.11 22.42 -5.80
N VAL A 265 -2.11 22.15 -6.62
CA VAL A 265 -0.95 23.01 -6.83
C VAL A 265 -0.70 23.11 -8.33
N PRO A 266 -0.70 24.33 -8.89
CA PRO A 266 -0.47 24.50 -10.32
C PRO A 266 0.86 23.88 -10.79
N PRO A 267 0.89 23.13 -11.90
CA PRO A 267 2.12 22.57 -12.46
C PRO A 267 3.20 23.64 -12.73
N SER A 268 2.82 24.85 -13.12
CA SER A 268 3.72 25.99 -13.31
C SER A 268 4.59 26.30 -12.09
N LYS A 269 4.05 26.16 -10.88
CA LYS A 269 4.80 26.32 -9.63
C LYS A 269 5.88 25.26 -9.41
N HIS A 270 5.75 24.12 -10.05
CA HIS A 270 6.73 23.04 -9.97
C HIS A 270 7.76 23.12 -11.11
N LEU A 271 7.30 23.51 -12.30
CA LEU A 271 8.14 23.58 -13.49
C LEU A 271 9.01 24.84 -13.57
N GLY A 272 8.67 25.88 -12.79
CA GLY A 272 9.36 27.17 -12.84
C GLY A 272 9.15 27.91 -14.17
N ARG A 273 8.10 27.53 -14.93
CA ARG A 273 7.68 28.19 -16.17
C ARG A 273 6.18 28.43 -16.17
N ASP A 274 5.76 29.46 -16.89
CA ASP A 274 4.34 29.79 -17.02
C ASP A 274 3.65 28.76 -17.91
N THR A 275 2.58 28.16 -17.42
CA THR A 275 1.73 27.22 -18.15
C THR A 275 0.37 27.08 -17.47
N ASP A 276 -0.68 27.13 -18.27
CA ASP A 276 -2.06 26.85 -17.84
C ASP A 276 -2.44 25.38 -18.03
N GLU A 277 -1.55 24.58 -18.61
CA GLU A 277 -1.80 23.17 -18.83
C GLU A 277 -1.91 22.40 -17.51
N VAL A 278 -2.96 21.59 -17.38
CA VAL A 278 -3.18 20.73 -16.23
C VAL A 278 -2.15 19.61 -16.15
N ASN A 279 -1.70 19.11 -17.31
CA ASN A 279 -0.71 18.04 -17.41
C ASN A 279 0.36 18.36 -18.47
N PRO A 280 1.26 19.32 -18.21
CA PRO A 280 2.27 19.74 -19.15
C PRO A 280 3.32 18.65 -19.43
N VAL A 281 3.83 18.68 -20.66
CA VAL A 281 4.93 17.82 -21.13
C VAL A 281 6.26 18.35 -20.56
N TYR A 282 7.15 17.47 -20.13
CA TYR A 282 8.54 17.79 -19.86
C TYR A 282 9.30 17.94 -21.18
N SER A 283 9.99 19.06 -21.34
CA SER A 283 10.83 19.29 -22.52
C SER A 283 12.09 18.41 -22.48
N GLU A 284 12.74 18.23 -23.61
CA GLU A 284 14.04 17.52 -23.65
C GLU A 284 15.11 18.24 -22.81
N GLU A 285 15.00 19.58 -22.68
CA GLU A 285 15.87 20.35 -21.77
C GLU A 285 15.59 20.02 -20.30
N ASP A 286 14.31 19.90 -19.90
CA ASP A 286 13.93 19.47 -18.54
C ASP A 286 14.52 18.08 -18.23
N LYS A 287 14.32 17.11 -19.15
CA LYS A 287 14.84 15.75 -19.00
C LYS A 287 16.37 15.72 -18.92
N LYS A 288 17.05 16.53 -19.75
CA LYS A 288 18.51 16.65 -19.71
C LYS A 288 19.01 17.19 -18.37
N LYS A 289 18.34 18.19 -17.80
CA LYS A 289 18.65 18.70 -16.44
C LYS A 289 18.48 17.61 -15.37
N PHE A 290 17.44 16.78 -15.49
CA PHE A 290 17.17 15.71 -14.52
C PHE A 290 18.13 14.52 -14.63
N GLN A 291 18.99 14.44 -15.66
CA GLN A 291 20.08 13.44 -15.68
C GLN A 291 21.12 13.72 -14.58
N ASP A 292 21.23 14.96 -14.10
CA ASP A 292 22.02 15.26 -12.90
C ASP A 292 21.24 14.78 -11.65
N PRO A 293 21.76 13.81 -10.89
CA PRO A 293 21.07 13.23 -9.75
C PRO A 293 20.71 14.24 -8.66
N GLU A 294 21.55 15.28 -8.45
CA GLU A 294 21.30 16.29 -7.43
C GLU A 294 20.21 17.27 -7.88
N VAL A 295 20.24 17.73 -9.13
CA VAL A 295 19.19 18.57 -9.71
C VAL A 295 17.85 17.84 -9.65
N HIS A 296 17.83 16.57 -10.04
CA HIS A 296 16.61 15.74 -9.97
C HIS A 296 16.13 15.57 -8.53
N ARG A 297 17.05 15.30 -7.58
CA ARG A 297 16.71 15.18 -6.16
C ARG A 297 16.10 16.47 -5.61
N GLN A 298 16.65 17.64 -5.94
CA GLN A 298 16.11 18.93 -5.50
C GLN A 298 14.73 19.20 -6.11
N TYR A 299 14.54 18.87 -7.38
CA TYR A 299 13.23 18.98 -8.02
C TYR A 299 12.16 18.14 -7.30
N ARG A 300 12.45 16.87 -7.04
CA ARG A 300 11.58 15.96 -6.28
C ARG A 300 11.28 16.50 -4.87
N LYS A 301 12.30 16.97 -4.15
CA LYS A 301 12.12 17.61 -2.83
C LYS A 301 11.20 18.81 -2.90
N GLY A 302 11.31 19.62 -3.94
CA GLY A 302 10.43 20.77 -4.18
C GLY A 302 8.96 20.35 -4.32
N ILE A 303 8.68 19.30 -5.10
CA ILE A 303 7.31 18.76 -5.26
C ILE A 303 6.80 18.20 -3.91
N ILE A 304 7.58 17.37 -3.24
CA ILE A 304 7.21 16.75 -1.96
C ILE A 304 6.89 17.83 -0.91
N ASN A 305 7.75 18.85 -0.79
CA ASN A 305 7.57 19.92 0.18
C ASN A 305 6.27 20.70 -0.05
N ARG A 306 5.96 21.07 -1.31
CA ARG A 306 4.71 21.76 -1.65
C ARG A 306 3.50 20.87 -1.39
N THR A 307 3.58 19.59 -1.75
CA THR A 307 2.51 18.62 -1.52
C THR A 307 2.23 18.42 -0.04
N ASN A 308 3.28 18.32 0.79
CA ASN A 308 3.12 18.22 2.24
C ASN A 308 2.52 19.50 2.85
N LYS A 309 2.97 20.68 2.40
CA LYS A 309 2.40 21.97 2.85
C LYS A 309 0.93 22.11 2.46
N ALA A 310 0.50 21.53 1.36
CA ALA A 310 -0.90 21.55 0.91
C ALA A 310 -1.84 20.68 1.76
N PHE A 311 -1.34 19.87 2.68
CA PHE A 311 -2.20 19.08 3.58
C PHE A 311 -3.15 19.92 4.40
N LYS A 312 -2.72 21.12 4.82
CA LYS A 312 -3.56 22.05 5.58
C LYS A 312 -4.86 22.45 4.88
N LEU A 313 -4.92 22.36 3.53
CA LEU A 313 -6.13 22.65 2.76
C LEU A 313 -7.28 21.67 3.07
N PHE A 314 -6.97 20.52 3.67
CA PHE A 314 -7.99 19.56 4.10
C PHE A 314 -8.49 19.79 5.53
N LEU A 315 -7.86 20.68 6.31
CA LEU A 315 -8.34 21.04 7.64
C LEU A 315 -9.61 21.85 7.51
N LYS A 316 -10.65 21.51 8.27
CA LYS A 316 -11.91 22.26 8.29
C LYS A 316 -11.69 23.70 8.74
N GLY A 317 -12.55 24.61 8.29
CA GLY A 317 -12.46 26.04 8.52
C GLY A 317 -11.81 26.80 7.37
N GLU A 318 -11.21 27.94 7.63
CA GLU A 318 -10.76 28.95 6.66
C GLU A 318 -9.89 28.37 5.52
N ASN A 319 -8.93 27.49 5.84
CA ASN A 319 -8.09 26.87 4.82
C ASN A 319 -8.90 26.04 3.80
N ASN A 320 -9.92 25.31 4.28
CA ASN A 320 -10.76 24.51 3.38
C ASN A 320 -11.73 25.40 2.60
N GLU A 321 -12.26 26.43 3.21
CA GLU A 321 -13.12 27.41 2.54
C GLU A 321 -12.38 28.13 1.40
N GLU A 322 -11.11 28.49 1.60
CA GLU A 322 -10.25 29.02 0.54
C GLU A 322 -10.08 27.99 -0.61
N ALA A 323 -9.83 26.72 -0.26
CA ALA A 323 -9.73 25.65 -1.26
C ALA A 323 -11.05 25.46 -2.03
N VAL A 324 -12.20 25.59 -1.36
CA VAL A 324 -13.53 25.54 -2.00
C VAL A 324 -13.70 26.71 -2.97
N ARG A 325 -13.39 27.95 -2.56
CA ARG A 325 -13.47 29.14 -3.44
C ARG A 325 -12.59 28.97 -4.67
N PHE A 326 -11.33 28.57 -4.45
CA PHE A 326 -10.38 28.34 -5.54
C PHE A 326 -10.85 27.23 -6.50
N GLY A 327 -11.28 26.08 -5.96
CA GLY A 327 -11.77 24.96 -6.77
C GLY A 327 -13.03 25.31 -7.54
N THR A 328 -13.95 26.08 -6.94
CA THR A 328 -15.17 26.54 -7.59
C THR A 328 -14.84 27.40 -8.83
N GLU A 329 -13.94 28.36 -8.68
CA GLU A 329 -13.52 29.24 -9.77
C GLU A 329 -12.81 28.46 -10.90
N GLN A 330 -11.89 27.57 -10.54
CA GLN A 330 -11.19 26.71 -11.51
C GLN A 330 -12.15 25.82 -12.32
N MET A 331 -13.16 25.27 -11.67
CA MET A 331 -14.16 24.43 -12.34
C MET A 331 -15.12 25.26 -13.19
N ALA A 332 -15.62 26.38 -12.66
CA ALA A 332 -16.53 27.26 -13.38
C ALA A 332 -15.92 27.81 -14.67
N SER A 333 -14.66 28.25 -14.62
CA SER A 333 -13.91 28.72 -15.79
C SER A 333 -13.84 27.64 -16.89
N LYS A 334 -13.55 26.38 -16.52
CA LYS A 334 -13.49 25.25 -17.46
C LYS A 334 -14.84 24.81 -18.02
N LEU A 335 -15.91 25.15 -17.31
CA LEU A 335 -17.29 24.95 -17.76
C LEU A 335 -17.83 26.17 -18.53
N ASN A 336 -16.99 27.13 -18.92
CA ASN A 336 -17.40 28.39 -19.55
C ASN A 336 -18.48 29.13 -18.76
N TYR A 337 -18.50 28.97 -17.43
CA TYR A 337 -19.50 29.52 -16.51
C TYR A 337 -20.94 29.12 -16.87
N ASP A 338 -21.15 28.01 -17.59
CA ASP A 338 -22.50 27.48 -17.86
C ASP A 338 -23.23 27.20 -16.54
N PRO A 339 -24.39 27.86 -16.30
CA PRO A 339 -25.07 27.78 -15.00
C PRO A 339 -25.56 26.37 -14.68
N GLU A 340 -25.99 25.61 -15.68
CA GLU A 340 -26.53 24.25 -15.46
C GLU A 340 -25.39 23.26 -15.18
N LEU A 341 -24.33 23.30 -15.97
CA LEU A 341 -23.14 22.47 -15.75
C LEU A 341 -22.45 22.80 -14.41
N CYS A 342 -22.32 24.08 -14.09
CA CYS A 342 -21.79 24.51 -12.79
C CYS A 342 -22.65 23.99 -11.63
N ARG A 343 -23.98 24.08 -11.73
CA ARG A 343 -24.90 23.55 -10.71
C ARG A 343 -24.77 22.04 -10.51
N LYS A 344 -24.57 21.28 -11.58
CA LYS A 344 -24.44 19.83 -11.57
C LYS A 344 -23.04 19.36 -11.11
N LEU A 345 -21.97 19.98 -11.63
CA LEU A 345 -20.61 19.47 -11.51
C LEU A 345 -19.80 20.04 -10.36
N ILE A 346 -20.10 21.27 -9.90
CA ILE A 346 -19.36 21.89 -8.80
C ILE A 346 -19.93 21.40 -7.45
N PRO A 347 -19.09 20.74 -6.61
CA PRO A 347 -19.54 20.24 -5.32
C PRO A 347 -19.93 21.35 -4.34
N LYS A 348 -20.85 21.04 -3.41
CA LYS A 348 -21.28 21.93 -2.32
C LYS A 348 -20.73 21.54 -0.95
N TRP A 349 -19.75 20.64 -0.93
CA TRP A 349 -19.10 20.14 0.29
C TRP A 349 -17.61 20.44 0.28
N GLU A 350 -16.97 20.19 1.40
CA GLU A 350 -15.56 20.47 1.66
C GLU A 350 -14.63 19.81 0.65
N VAL A 351 -13.58 20.52 0.26
CA VAL A 351 -12.49 19.98 -0.58
C VAL A 351 -11.76 18.88 0.20
N GLY A 352 -11.66 17.71 -0.40
CA GLY A 352 -11.01 16.54 0.22
C GLY A 352 -12.00 15.53 0.80
N CYS A 353 -13.29 15.86 0.96
CA CYS A 353 -14.30 14.86 1.33
C CYS A 353 -14.31 13.66 0.36
N ARG A 354 -14.09 13.91 -0.92
CA ARG A 354 -13.70 12.93 -1.95
C ARG A 354 -12.33 13.32 -2.51
N ARG A 355 -11.64 12.33 -3.13
CA ARG A 355 -10.36 12.59 -3.78
C ARG A 355 -10.49 13.70 -4.81
N VAL A 356 -9.65 14.73 -4.67
CA VAL A 356 -9.51 15.79 -5.66
C VAL A 356 -8.68 15.24 -6.82
N THR A 357 -9.19 15.36 -8.04
CA THR A 357 -8.58 14.81 -9.25
C THR A 357 -8.28 15.92 -10.25
N PRO A 358 -7.11 15.96 -10.92
CA PRO A 358 -6.79 16.98 -11.93
C PRO A 358 -7.76 16.97 -13.12
N GLY A 359 -8.11 15.79 -13.63
CA GLY A 359 -9.13 15.52 -14.62
C GLY A 359 -9.02 16.32 -15.94
N PRO A 360 -7.84 16.34 -16.62
CA PRO A 360 -7.68 17.14 -17.84
C PRO A 360 -8.68 16.73 -18.93
N GLY A 361 -9.41 17.71 -19.45
CA GLY A 361 -10.38 17.53 -20.53
C GLY A 361 -11.75 17.02 -20.11
N TYR A 362 -11.98 16.65 -18.84
CA TYR A 362 -13.28 16.13 -18.41
C TYR A 362 -14.36 17.21 -18.38
N LEU A 363 -14.11 18.33 -17.72
CA LEU A 363 -15.09 19.43 -17.64
C LEU A 363 -15.34 20.01 -19.03
N GLU A 364 -14.29 20.20 -19.79
CA GLU A 364 -14.32 20.72 -21.17
C GLU A 364 -15.06 19.78 -22.13
N SER A 365 -15.19 18.49 -21.82
CA SER A 365 -15.94 17.53 -22.65
C SER A 365 -17.42 17.87 -22.76
N PHE A 366 -18.01 18.44 -21.72
CA PHE A 366 -19.43 18.78 -21.70
C PHE A 366 -19.80 20.02 -22.52
N SER A 367 -18.80 20.75 -23.04
CA SER A 367 -19.01 21.78 -24.08
C SER A 367 -19.07 21.18 -25.50
N ARG A 368 -18.80 19.88 -25.66
CA ARG A 368 -18.89 19.19 -26.96
C ARG A 368 -20.35 18.76 -27.22
N PRO A 369 -20.85 18.89 -28.46
CA PRO A 369 -22.24 18.54 -28.78
C PRO A 369 -22.55 17.03 -28.62
N ASN A 370 -21.52 16.19 -28.62
CA ASN A 370 -21.63 14.74 -28.54
C ASN A 370 -21.37 14.17 -27.11
N CYS A 371 -21.24 15.03 -26.09
CA CYS A 371 -20.95 14.58 -24.72
C CYS A 371 -21.92 15.21 -23.71
N ASN A 372 -22.77 14.42 -23.14
CA ASN A 372 -23.83 14.82 -22.23
C ASN A 372 -23.58 14.30 -20.79
N LEU A 373 -24.22 14.95 -19.81
CA LEU A 373 -24.15 14.61 -18.41
C LEU A 373 -25.55 14.32 -17.86
N SER A 374 -25.71 13.18 -17.17
CA SER A 374 -26.89 12.88 -16.38
C SER A 374 -26.56 12.74 -14.90
N ASP A 375 -27.23 13.51 -14.05
CA ASP A 375 -27.19 13.39 -12.59
C ASP A 375 -28.45 12.67 -12.02
N SER A 376 -29.35 12.21 -12.90
CA SER A 376 -30.51 11.42 -12.54
C SER A 376 -30.13 9.95 -12.27
N PRO A 377 -30.67 9.32 -11.22
CA PRO A 377 -30.39 7.91 -10.93
C PRO A 377 -30.80 6.98 -12.08
N ILE A 378 -29.91 6.07 -12.43
CA ILE A 378 -30.28 4.97 -13.34
C ILE A 378 -31.23 4.02 -12.62
N THR A 379 -32.37 3.75 -13.21
CA THR A 379 -33.42 2.85 -12.66
C THR A 379 -33.25 1.43 -13.19
N LYS A 380 -32.95 1.28 -14.47
CA LYS A 380 -32.74 -0.02 -15.13
C LYS A 380 -32.01 0.14 -16.46
N LEU A 381 -31.52 -0.96 -16.98
CA LEU A 381 -31.21 -1.10 -18.42
C LEU A 381 -32.27 -1.99 -19.08
N SER A 382 -32.56 -1.67 -20.33
CA SER A 382 -33.32 -2.54 -21.25
C SER A 382 -32.35 -3.13 -22.29
N GLU A 383 -32.86 -3.82 -23.29
CA GLU A 383 -32.11 -4.51 -24.32
C GLU A 383 -31.02 -3.62 -24.97
N ASN A 384 -31.31 -2.34 -25.19
CA ASN A 384 -30.42 -1.39 -25.88
C ASN A 384 -30.40 0.02 -25.25
N ALA A 385 -30.87 0.21 -24.02
CA ALA A 385 -30.97 1.55 -23.45
C ALA A 385 -30.78 1.61 -21.93
N VAL A 386 -30.29 2.78 -21.47
CA VAL A 386 -30.25 3.18 -20.05
C VAL A 386 -31.48 4.03 -19.75
N HIS A 387 -32.22 3.70 -18.69
CA HIS A 387 -33.41 4.43 -18.20
C HIS A 387 -33.08 5.14 -16.88
N THR A 388 -33.47 6.39 -16.75
CA THR A 388 -33.25 7.21 -15.54
C THR A 388 -34.55 7.58 -14.85
N ALA A 389 -34.45 8.00 -13.58
CA ALA A 389 -35.61 8.29 -12.73
C ALA A 389 -36.40 9.53 -13.19
N ASP A 390 -35.83 10.43 -13.93
CA ASP A 390 -36.50 11.58 -14.56
C ASP A 390 -37.20 11.22 -15.87
N GLY A 391 -37.26 9.93 -16.21
CA GLY A 391 -37.94 9.42 -17.40
C GLY A 391 -37.14 9.49 -18.69
N GLN A 392 -35.92 9.95 -18.67
CA GLN A 392 -35.07 9.94 -19.86
C GLN A 392 -34.63 8.52 -20.23
N VAL A 393 -34.50 8.28 -21.53
CA VAL A 393 -34.04 7.03 -22.10
C VAL A 393 -32.92 7.34 -23.06
N PHE A 394 -31.77 6.75 -22.83
CA PHE A 394 -30.62 6.85 -23.73
C PHE A 394 -30.35 5.49 -24.37
N GLU A 395 -30.64 5.38 -25.65
CA GLU A 395 -30.24 4.22 -26.42
C GLU A 395 -28.72 4.17 -26.54
N CYS A 396 -28.11 3.06 -26.18
CA CYS A 396 -26.66 2.90 -26.22
C CYS A 396 -26.21 1.52 -26.69
N ASP A 397 -25.06 1.51 -27.34
CA ASP A 397 -24.42 0.30 -27.86
C ASP A 397 -23.41 -0.26 -26.85
N VAL A 398 -22.91 0.63 -25.96
CA VAL A 398 -21.86 0.28 -24.98
C VAL A 398 -22.17 0.89 -23.62
N VAL A 399 -22.00 0.10 -22.58
CA VAL A 399 -22.01 0.53 -21.18
C VAL A 399 -20.62 0.34 -20.56
N ILE A 400 -20.00 1.44 -20.14
CA ILE A 400 -18.71 1.44 -19.45
C ILE A 400 -18.95 1.64 -17.96
N CYS A 401 -18.71 0.61 -17.17
CA CYS A 401 -18.80 0.67 -15.72
C CYS A 401 -17.48 1.21 -15.11
N ALA A 402 -17.43 2.52 -14.88
CA ALA A 402 -16.35 3.20 -14.14
C ALA A 402 -16.69 3.25 -12.63
N THR A 403 -17.09 2.11 -12.07
CA THR A 403 -17.71 2.00 -10.74
C THR A 403 -16.74 1.61 -9.64
N GLY A 404 -15.45 1.54 -9.96
CA GLY A 404 -14.36 1.39 -9.01
C GLY A 404 -14.18 -0.04 -8.51
N PHE A 405 -13.70 -0.16 -7.27
CA PHE A 405 -13.21 -1.40 -6.68
C PHE A 405 -13.87 -1.68 -5.35
N ASP A 406 -13.78 -2.94 -4.90
CA ASP A 406 -14.11 -3.31 -3.54
C ASP A 406 -13.04 -2.79 -2.57
N VAL A 407 -13.41 -1.80 -1.80
CA VAL A 407 -12.56 -1.12 -0.79
C VAL A 407 -12.89 -1.56 0.64
N SER A 408 -13.45 -2.75 0.80
CA SER A 408 -13.81 -3.30 2.11
C SER A 408 -12.61 -3.75 2.94
N HIS A 409 -11.42 -3.80 2.37
CA HIS A 409 -10.18 -4.41 2.90
C HIS A 409 -10.28 -5.92 3.18
N ARG A 410 -11.44 -6.54 2.97
CA ARG A 410 -11.67 -7.96 3.27
C ARG A 410 -10.90 -8.86 2.30
N PRO A 411 -10.09 -9.79 2.81
CA PRO A 411 -9.44 -10.81 1.95
C PRO A 411 -10.50 -11.58 1.14
N LYS A 412 -10.17 -11.97 -0.09
CA LYS A 412 -11.03 -12.79 -0.95
C LYS A 412 -10.79 -14.29 -0.78
N PHE A 413 -10.09 -14.66 0.27
CA PHE A 413 -9.83 -16.03 0.68
C PHE A 413 -9.91 -16.12 2.22
N PRO A 414 -10.16 -17.31 2.79
CA PRO A 414 -10.13 -17.51 4.22
C PRO A 414 -8.75 -17.18 4.80
N LEU A 415 -8.68 -16.17 5.66
CA LEU A 415 -7.48 -15.80 6.41
C LEU A 415 -7.79 -15.98 7.90
N ILE A 416 -7.24 -17.05 8.47
CA ILE A 416 -7.61 -17.54 9.80
C ILE A 416 -6.45 -17.36 10.75
N GLY A 417 -6.64 -16.54 11.77
CA GLY A 417 -5.68 -16.23 12.83
C GLY A 417 -5.85 -17.09 14.09
N LEU A 418 -5.51 -16.50 15.23
CA LEU A 418 -5.59 -17.11 16.57
C LEU A 418 -7.03 -17.53 16.89
N ASN A 419 -7.16 -18.66 17.58
CA ASN A 419 -8.45 -19.22 18.02
C ASN A 419 -9.48 -19.33 16.89
N GLY A 420 -9.04 -19.48 15.63
CA GLY A 420 -9.90 -19.60 14.46
C GLY A 420 -10.53 -18.28 13.99
N ALA A 421 -10.09 -17.14 14.49
CA ALA A 421 -10.59 -15.83 14.05
C ALA A 421 -10.44 -15.64 12.53
N ASN A 422 -11.52 -15.25 11.86
CA ASN A 422 -11.57 -15.03 10.42
C ASN A 422 -11.50 -13.51 10.11
N LEU A 423 -10.48 -13.07 9.38
CA LEU A 423 -10.28 -11.65 9.08
C LEU A 423 -11.42 -11.08 8.21
N THR A 424 -12.00 -11.88 7.33
CA THR A 424 -13.15 -11.47 6.51
C THR A 424 -14.37 -11.13 7.37
N GLU A 425 -14.58 -11.88 8.45
CA GLU A 425 -15.66 -11.64 9.41
C GLU A 425 -15.33 -10.47 10.34
N LYS A 426 -14.10 -10.39 10.86
CA LYS A 426 -13.63 -9.26 11.68
C LYS A 426 -13.85 -7.92 10.97
N TRP A 427 -13.63 -7.88 9.65
CA TRP A 427 -13.76 -6.66 8.85
C TRP A 427 -15.10 -6.54 8.08
N ALA A 428 -16.14 -7.27 8.50
CA ALA A 428 -17.42 -7.25 7.82
C ALA A 428 -18.10 -5.87 7.87
N ASP A 429 -18.14 -5.27 9.05
CA ASP A 429 -18.78 -3.96 9.25
C ASP A 429 -17.78 -2.81 9.09
N GLU A 430 -16.86 -2.68 10.02
CA GLU A 430 -15.85 -1.60 10.01
C GLU A 430 -14.44 -2.20 10.12
N PRO A 431 -13.66 -2.15 9.04
CA PRO A 431 -12.29 -2.65 9.09
C PRO A 431 -11.44 -1.76 10.00
N GLU A 432 -10.71 -2.42 10.90
CA GLU A 432 -9.80 -1.79 11.85
C GLU A 432 -8.43 -2.46 11.80
N SER A 433 -7.39 -1.68 12.07
CA SER A 433 -6.03 -2.17 12.13
C SER A 433 -5.17 -1.34 13.08
N TYR A 434 -4.12 -1.96 13.60
CA TYR A 434 -3.09 -1.27 14.35
C TYR A 434 -2.19 -0.49 13.39
N LEU A 435 -2.22 0.83 13.46
CA LEU A 435 -1.40 1.75 12.66
C LEU A 435 -1.38 1.44 11.15
N SER A 436 -2.44 0.81 10.64
CA SER A 436 -2.56 0.38 9.24
C SER A 436 -1.62 -0.76 8.79
N VAL A 437 -0.79 -1.29 9.67
CA VAL A 437 0.31 -2.21 9.34
C VAL A 437 0.13 -3.63 9.85
N ALA A 438 -0.77 -3.85 10.81
CA ALA A 438 -1.06 -5.15 11.40
C ALA A 438 -2.48 -5.15 12.00
N THR A 439 -2.98 -6.29 12.48
CA THR A 439 -4.30 -6.38 13.12
C THR A 439 -4.31 -7.41 14.25
N ALA A 440 -5.01 -7.11 15.33
CA ALA A 440 -5.12 -7.97 16.51
C ALA A 440 -5.74 -9.34 16.16
N GLY A 441 -5.17 -10.41 16.70
CA GLY A 441 -5.59 -11.78 16.45
C GLY A 441 -4.92 -12.46 15.25
N PHE A 442 -4.01 -11.78 14.53
CA PHE A 442 -3.31 -12.31 13.36
C PHE A 442 -1.80 -12.18 13.53
N PRO A 443 -1.14 -13.18 14.15
CA PRO A 443 0.29 -13.12 14.45
C PRO A 443 1.14 -13.06 13.19
N ASN A 444 2.21 -12.27 13.22
CA ASN A 444 3.18 -12.16 12.12
C ASN A 444 2.54 -11.88 10.73
N TYR A 445 1.33 -11.29 10.73
CA TYR A 445 0.63 -10.86 9.53
C TYR A 445 0.73 -9.34 9.41
N PHE A 446 1.48 -8.90 8.41
CA PHE A 446 1.70 -7.48 8.13
C PHE A 446 0.97 -7.04 6.87
N ILE A 447 0.57 -5.76 6.83
CA ILE A 447 -0.33 -5.26 5.78
C ILE A 447 0.20 -3.94 5.25
N PHE A 448 0.46 -3.85 3.94
CA PHE A 448 0.89 -2.60 3.32
C PHE A 448 -0.23 -1.59 3.23
N THR A 449 -1.35 -1.82 2.80
CA THR A 449 -2.46 -0.87 2.65
C THR A 449 -3.66 -1.31 3.48
N GLY A 450 -3.43 -1.50 4.77
CA GLY A 450 -4.48 -1.86 5.71
C GLY A 450 -5.51 -0.73 5.91
N PRO A 451 -6.56 -0.95 6.68
CA PRO A 451 -7.49 0.10 7.07
C PRO A 451 -6.76 1.33 7.61
N ASN A 452 -7.23 2.51 7.23
CA ASN A 452 -6.64 3.82 7.58
C ASN A 452 -5.17 4.03 7.12
N SER A 453 -4.74 3.42 6.01
CA SER A 453 -3.34 3.49 5.55
C SER A 453 -3.05 4.62 4.57
N LEU A 454 -4.04 5.07 3.83
CA LEU A 454 -3.80 5.99 2.73
C LEU A 454 -3.61 7.41 3.25
N GLY A 455 -2.53 8.06 2.85
CA GLY A 455 -2.38 9.49 3.06
C GLY A 455 -3.33 10.26 2.15
N GLY A 456 -4.02 11.28 2.70
CA GLY A 456 -4.83 12.20 1.87
C GLY A 456 -3.97 13.08 0.96
N HIS A 457 -2.64 13.04 1.10
CA HIS A 457 -1.65 13.80 0.34
C HIS A 457 -0.34 13.00 0.22
N GLY A 458 0.59 13.49 -0.60
CA GLY A 458 1.87 12.83 -0.83
C GLY A 458 1.78 11.67 -1.81
N SER A 459 2.87 10.93 -1.93
CA SER A 459 2.98 9.74 -2.75
C SER A 459 2.69 8.49 -1.92
N LEU A 460 1.81 7.63 -2.44
CA LEU A 460 1.59 6.32 -1.82
C LEU A 460 2.86 5.46 -1.86
N VAL A 461 3.64 5.54 -2.94
CA VAL A 461 4.87 4.73 -3.09
C VAL A 461 5.87 5.04 -1.97
N GLU A 462 5.98 6.31 -1.57
CA GLU A 462 6.82 6.73 -0.44
C GLU A 462 6.31 6.15 0.89
N ALA A 463 5.00 6.18 1.13
CA ALA A 463 4.41 5.59 2.33
C ALA A 463 4.61 4.06 2.37
N LEU A 464 4.50 3.38 1.22
CA LEU A 464 4.81 1.95 1.11
C LEU A 464 6.28 1.67 1.43
N ASN A 465 7.20 2.55 1.00
CA ASN A 465 8.62 2.42 1.32
C ASN A 465 8.87 2.46 2.84
N TRP A 466 8.29 3.43 3.56
CA TRP A 466 8.40 3.52 5.02
C TRP A 466 7.78 2.31 5.73
N THR A 467 6.63 1.86 5.23
CA THR A 467 5.94 0.67 5.76
C THR A 467 6.79 -0.60 5.60
N GLY A 468 7.48 -0.75 4.46
CA GLY A 468 8.40 -1.85 4.24
C GLY A 468 9.62 -1.82 5.19
N ASP A 469 10.16 -0.63 5.51
CA ASP A 469 11.22 -0.49 6.52
C ASP A 469 10.75 -0.91 7.91
N TYR A 470 9.50 -0.61 8.27
CA TYR A 470 8.89 -1.07 9.51
C TYR A 470 8.80 -2.60 9.57
N PHE A 471 8.41 -3.26 8.46
CA PHE A 471 8.35 -4.72 8.41
C PHE A 471 9.73 -5.37 8.52
N VAL A 472 10.75 -4.78 7.88
CA VAL A 472 12.14 -5.25 8.01
C VAL A 472 12.61 -5.21 9.47
N LYS A 473 12.25 -4.18 10.23
CA LYS A 473 12.58 -4.13 11.67
C LYS A 473 11.98 -5.29 12.46
N TRP A 474 10.70 -5.63 12.18
CA TRP A 474 10.08 -6.80 12.78
C TRP A 474 10.71 -8.11 12.34
N ILE A 475 11.03 -8.27 11.03
CA ILE A 475 11.71 -9.46 10.51
C ILE A 475 13.05 -9.68 11.25
N LYS A 476 13.86 -8.63 11.37
CA LYS A 476 15.14 -8.68 12.09
C LYS A 476 14.94 -9.05 13.55
N LYS A 477 14.02 -8.38 14.25
CA LYS A 477 13.75 -8.63 15.67
C LYS A 477 13.21 -10.06 15.90
N ILE A 478 12.29 -10.54 15.07
CA ILE A 478 11.74 -11.91 15.16
C ILE A 478 12.85 -12.95 14.97
N ALA A 479 13.77 -12.71 14.03
CA ALA A 479 14.87 -13.62 13.76
C ALA A 479 15.91 -13.63 14.88
N SER A 480 16.37 -12.45 15.30
CA SER A 480 17.51 -12.31 16.23
C SER A 480 17.15 -12.54 17.71
N GLU A 481 15.88 -12.34 18.08
CA GLU A 481 15.44 -12.53 19.47
C GLU A 481 14.65 -13.84 19.69
N ASP A 482 14.71 -14.79 18.75
CA ASP A 482 14.04 -16.09 18.80
C ASP A 482 12.52 -15.97 19.09
N ILE A 483 11.90 -14.93 18.56
CA ILE A 483 10.46 -14.68 18.72
C ILE A 483 9.66 -15.67 17.85
N LYS A 484 8.63 -16.28 18.44
CA LYS A 484 7.68 -17.15 17.75
C LYS A 484 6.61 -16.33 17.02
N SER A 485 6.01 -15.40 17.75
CA SER A 485 4.95 -14.56 17.19
C SER A 485 4.91 -13.17 17.80
N VAL A 486 4.48 -12.20 16.99
CA VAL A 486 4.10 -10.85 17.41
C VAL A 486 2.70 -10.55 16.92
N VAL A 487 1.83 -10.08 17.80
CA VAL A 487 0.46 -9.71 17.45
C VAL A 487 0.07 -8.42 18.15
N PRO A 488 -0.53 -7.42 17.47
CA PRO A 488 -0.97 -6.22 18.18
C PRO A 488 -1.97 -6.56 19.28
N LYS A 489 -1.82 -5.93 20.44
CA LYS A 489 -2.84 -5.97 21.49
C LYS A 489 -4.12 -5.35 20.97
N LYS A 490 -5.26 -5.97 21.25
CA LYS A 490 -6.57 -5.44 20.86
C LYS A 490 -6.79 -4.02 21.40
N SER A 491 -6.37 -3.76 22.64
CA SER A 491 -6.45 -2.43 23.26
C SER A 491 -5.61 -1.37 22.55
N ALA A 492 -4.44 -1.73 22.00
CA ALA A 492 -3.60 -0.83 21.22
C ALA A 492 -4.20 -0.54 19.85
N GLU A 493 -4.73 -1.57 19.16
CA GLU A 493 -5.48 -1.40 17.91
C GLU A 493 -6.66 -0.44 18.11
N GLU A 494 -7.53 -0.69 19.09
CA GLU A 494 -8.68 0.15 19.40
C GLU A 494 -8.29 1.59 19.79
N ALA A 495 -7.20 1.76 20.56
CA ALA A 495 -6.73 3.07 20.96
C ALA A 495 -6.24 3.89 19.77
N SER A 496 -5.48 3.26 18.85
CA SER A 496 -4.99 3.91 17.63
C SER A 496 -6.14 4.32 16.70
N VAL A 497 -7.14 3.46 16.58
CA VAL A 497 -8.34 3.70 15.77
C VAL A 497 -9.16 4.86 16.33
N ARG A 498 -9.46 4.85 17.63
CA ARG A 498 -10.20 5.94 18.28
C ARG A 498 -9.49 7.29 18.15
N TYR A 499 -8.17 7.32 18.34
CA TYR A 499 -7.40 8.54 18.12
C TYR A 499 -7.54 9.05 16.68
N GLY A 500 -7.40 8.15 15.69
CA GLY A 500 -7.59 8.48 14.28
C GLY A 500 -8.97 9.07 13.98
N ASP A 501 -10.03 8.50 14.58
CA ASP A 501 -11.40 8.98 14.42
C ASP A 501 -11.59 10.39 14.98
N GLU A 502 -10.97 10.73 16.12
CA GLU A 502 -10.99 12.09 16.68
C GLU A 502 -10.28 13.10 15.75
N VAL A 503 -9.11 12.72 15.20
CA VAL A 503 -8.40 13.58 14.25
C VAL A 503 -9.23 13.77 12.97
N HIS A 504 -9.90 12.72 12.47
CA HIS A 504 -10.76 12.82 11.29
C HIS A 504 -11.86 13.87 11.42
N LYS A 505 -12.39 14.12 12.63
CA LYS A 505 -13.42 15.16 12.86
C LYS A 505 -12.94 16.56 12.49
N THR A 506 -11.63 16.80 12.55
CA THR A 506 -11.01 18.09 12.19
C THR A 506 -10.69 18.22 10.71
N ILE A 507 -10.86 17.14 9.94
CA ILE A 507 -10.46 17.06 8.54
C ILE A 507 -11.71 16.91 7.64
N ALA A 508 -11.67 17.51 6.47
CA ALA A 508 -12.73 17.51 5.46
C ALA A 508 -13.18 16.09 5.01
N TRP A 509 -12.42 15.04 5.33
CA TRP A 509 -12.75 13.65 4.97
C TRP A 509 -14.05 13.17 5.61
N THR A 510 -14.45 13.75 6.74
CA THR A 510 -15.74 13.51 7.40
C THR A 510 -16.87 14.41 6.88
N GLY A 511 -16.61 15.22 5.85
CA GLY A 511 -17.59 16.15 5.27
C GLY A 511 -18.84 15.47 4.69
N GLY A 512 -19.78 16.29 4.24
CA GLY A 512 -21.14 15.88 3.84
C GLY A 512 -21.26 15.11 2.52
N CYS A 513 -20.17 14.63 1.92
CA CYS A 513 -20.19 13.88 0.67
C CYS A 513 -20.30 12.36 0.87
N LYS A 514 -20.83 11.66 -0.12
CA LYS A 514 -20.75 10.21 -0.23
C LYS A 514 -19.39 9.82 -0.81
N SER A 515 -18.53 9.14 -0.02
CA SER A 515 -17.16 8.83 -0.41
C SER A 515 -16.78 7.37 -0.11
N TRP A 516 -15.93 6.79 -0.95
CA TRP A 516 -15.32 5.48 -0.69
C TRP A 516 -14.39 5.51 0.55
N TYR A 517 -13.89 6.68 0.95
CA TYR A 517 -13.18 6.86 2.21
C TYR A 517 -14.00 6.42 3.42
N LYS A 518 -15.34 6.52 3.28
CA LYS A 518 -16.36 6.18 4.28
C LYS A 518 -17.22 5.00 3.82
N ARG A 519 -16.66 4.06 3.05
CA ARG A 519 -17.35 2.89 2.49
C ARG A 519 -18.61 3.28 1.69
N ASN A 520 -18.53 4.35 0.90
CA ASN A 520 -19.63 4.91 0.11
C ASN A 520 -20.85 5.36 0.95
N LYS A 521 -20.66 5.69 2.22
CA LYS A 521 -21.66 6.33 3.08
C LYS A 521 -21.39 7.84 3.17
N THR A 522 -22.44 8.64 3.45
CA THR A 522 -22.29 10.09 3.70
C THR A 522 -21.74 10.34 5.09
N ASN A 523 -22.35 9.72 6.11
CA ASN A 523 -21.98 9.87 7.52
C ASN A 523 -21.26 8.62 8.06
N GLY A 524 -20.52 7.90 7.20
CA GLY A 524 -19.74 6.75 7.61
C GLY A 524 -18.42 7.14 8.26
N ARG A 525 -17.87 6.23 9.05
CA ARG A 525 -16.50 6.34 9.58
C ARG A 525 -15.48 6.36 8.43
N VAL A 526 -14.40 7.14 8.56
CA VAL A 526 -13.30 7.16 7.59
C VAL A 526 -12.41 5.94 7.85
N THR A 527 -12.48 4.95 6.95
CA THR A 527 -11.74 3.68 7.08
C THR A 527 -10.56 3.57 6.11
N ALA A 528 -10.48 4.45 5.11
CA ALA A 528 -9.42 4.37 4.11
C ALA A 528 -8.19 5.22 4.45
N LEU A 529 -8.39 6.40 5.07
CA LEU A 529 -7.33 7.38 5.26
C LEU A 529 -6.77 7.36 6.69
N PHE A 530 -5.47 7.62 6.81
CA PHE A 530 -4.80 7.79 8.10
C PHE A 530 -5.29 9.06 8.81
N GLY A 531 -5.53 8.99 10.10
CA GLY A 531 -5.93 10.14 10.93
C GLY A 531 -4.75 11.06 11.20
N GLY A 532 -4.31 11.80 10.19
CA GLY A 532 -3.18 12.72 10.29
C GLY A 532 -2.44 12.94 8.99
N SER A 533 -1.28 13.61 9.06
CA SER A 533 -0.43 13.85 7.91
C SER A 533 0.45 12.63 7.57
N ALA A 534 0.92 12.52 6.32
CA ALA A 534 1.88 11.50 5.93
C ALA A 534 3.20 11.58 6.72
N LEU A 535 3.62 12.78 7.14
CA LEU A 535 4.83 12.95 7.95
C LEU A 535 4.64 12.41 9.37
N LEU A 536 3.44 12.60 9.95
CA LEU A 536 3.10 12.00 11.24
C LEU A 536 3.08 10.47 11.14
N PHE A 537 2.50 9.92 10.06
CA PHE A 537 2.53 8.49 9.79
C PHE A 537 3.96 7.95 9.71
N ASN A 538 4.83 8.61 8.92
CA ASN A 538 6.24 8.25 8.83
C ASN A 538 6.90 8.23 10.21
N ARG A 539 6.76 9.31 11.00
CA ARG A 539 7.34 9.38 12.36
C ARG A 539 6.84 8.26 13.26
N LEU A 540 5.54 7.92 13.17
CA LEU A 540 4.91 6.91 14.00
C LEU A 540 5.45 5.49 13.72
N ILE A 541 5.67 5.14 12.44
CA ILE A 541 6.20 3.82 12.05
C ILE A 541 7.73 3.81 11.88
N SER A 542 8.41 4.94 12.15
CA SER A 542 9.88 4.98 12.08
C SER A 542 10.57 4.14 13.17
N GLU A 543 9.86 3.77 14.20
CA GLU A 543 10.34 2.94 15.30
C GLU A 543 9.32 1.85 15.62
N LEU A 544 9.77 0.71 16.14
CA LEU A 544 8.88 -0.31 16.68
C LEU A 544 8.33 0.18 18.04
N ARG A 545 7.13 -0.26 18.35
CA ARG A 545 6.47 -0.08 19.65
C ARG A 545 6.13 -1.45 20.22
N PRO A 546 7.12 -2.22 20.74
CA PRO A 546 6.89 -3.59 21.22
C PRO A 546 5.90 -3.65 22.38
N GLU A 547 5.78 -2.56 23.14
CA GLU A 547 4.80 -2.40 24.22
C GLU A 547 3.34 -2.52 23.76
N ASP A 548 3.06 -2.29 22.47
CA ASP A 548 1.73 -2.42 21.88
C ASP A 548 1.43 -3.84 21.38
N PHE A 549 2.40 -4.76 21.50
CA PHE A 549 2.27 -6.13 21.00
C PHE A 549 2.28 -7.16 22.12
N GLU A 550 1.60 -8.27 21.90
CA GLU A 550 1.82 -9.53 22.58
C GLU A 550 2.93 -10.26 21.83
N ILE A 551 4.02 -10.57 22.54
CA ILE A 551 5.21 -11.23 21.98
C ILE A 551 5.35 -12.60 22.63
N GLU A 552 5.32 -13.66 21.82
CA GLU A 552 5.56 -15.02 22.25
C GLU A 552 6.95 -15.47 21.75
N TYR A 553 7.77 -15.96 22.69
CA TYR A 553 9.09 -16.49 22.36
C TYR A 553 9.02 -18.00 22.11
N ARG A 554 9.95 -18.54 21.31
CA ARG A 554 10.06 -19.99 21.06
C ARG A 554 10.54 -20.74 22.30
N SER A 555 11.23 -20.08 23.18
CA SER A 555 11.72 -20.64 24.45
C SER A 555 10.90 -20.12 25.63
N ALA A 556 10.72 -20.96 26.64
CA ALA A 556 10.15 -20.56 27.92
C ALA A 556 10.96 -19.43 28.61
N ASN A 557 12.25 -19.31 28.31
CA ASN A 557 13.09 -18.19 28.73
C ASN A 557 13.23 -17.21 27.54
N SER A 558 12.63 -16.05 27.67
CA SER A 558 12.65 -14.98 26.65
C SER A 558 14.04 -14.40 26.39
N PHE A 559 15.02 -14.66 27.25
CA PHE A 559 16.42 -14.21 27.09
C PHE A 559 17.34 -15.28 26.47
N ARG A 560 16.81 -16.42 26.02
CA ARG A 560 17.61 -17.48 25.41
C ARG A 560 18.37 -17.01 24.15
N PHE A 561 17.90 -15.97 23.48
CA PHE A 561 18.55 -15.37 22.32
C PHE A 561 19.91 -14.71 22.63
N LEU A 562 20.23 -14.47 23.91
CA LEU A 562 21.58 -14.02 24.32
C LEU A 562 22.66 -15.11 24.12
N GLY A 563 22.26 -16.32 23.75
CA GLY A 563 23.15 -17.37 23.29
C GLY A 563 24.12 -17.85 24.36
N ASN A 564 25.41 -17.88 24.01
CA ASN A 564 26.52 -18.24 24.90
C ASN A 564 27.03 -17.05 25.76
N GLY A 565 26.42 -15.88 25.63
CA GLY A 565 26.78 -14.67 26.37
C GLY A 565 27.81 -13.76 25.67
N PHE A 566 28.16 -14.04 24.41
CA PHE A 566 29.06 -13.25 23.58
C PHE A 566 28.40 -12.86 22.28
N LEU A 567 28.84 -11.74 21.71
CA LEU A 567 28.51 -11.36 20.34
C LEU A 567 29.56 -11.90 19.37
N GLU A 568 29.16 -12.23 18.14
CA GLU A 568 30.04 -12.86 17.14
C GLU A 568 31.29 -12.02 16.87
N TYR A 569 31.13 -10.71 16.70
CA TYR A 569 32.24 -9.80 16.40
C TYR A 569 33.27 -9.67 17.55
N GLU A 570 32.90 -10.01 18.79
CA GLU A 570 33.85 -10.03 19.91
C GLU A 570 34.96 -11.07 19.72
N MET A 571 34.74 -12.05 18.84
CA MET A 571 35.70 -13.11 18.53
C MET A 571 36.61 -12.78 17.36
N ASP A 572 36.37 -11.70 16.60
CA ASP A 572 37.29 -11.24 15.56
C ASP A 572 38.34 -10.29 16.16
N PRO A 573 39.61 -10.69 16.14
CA PRO A 573 40.69 -9.87 16.72
C PRO A 573 40.95 -8.56 15.95
N LYS A 574 40.30 -8.35 14.81
CA LYS A 574 40.41 -7.12 14.01
C LYS A 574 39.32 -6.10 14.32
N GLU A 575 38.27 -6.51 15.03
CA GLU A 575 37.16 -5.62 15.34
C GLU A 575 37.52 -4.62 16.45
N ASP A 576 37.01 -3.42 16.30
CA ASP A 576 37.11 -2.37 17.33
C ASP A 576 36.02 -2.57 18.38
N LEU A 577 36.35 -3.16 19.50
CA LEU A 577 35.45 -3.38 20.62
C LEU A 577 35.17 -2.12 21.45
N SER A 578 35.73 -0.97 21.06
CA SER A 578 35.55 0.32 21.72
C SER A 578 34.69 1.30 20.92
N TRP A 579 33.99 0.83 19.89
CA TRP A 579 33.14 1.62 18.99
C TRP A 579 32.10 2.52 19.69
N TYR A 580 31.72 2.19 20.92
CA TYR A 580 30.77 2.95 21.75
C TYR A 580 31.39 4.13 22.48
N VAL A 581 32.73 4.33 22.38
CA VAL A 581 33.40 5.49 22.95
C VAL A 581 33.21 6.69 22.03
N GLU A 582 32.26 7.53 22.37
CA GLU A 582 31.95 8.71 21.57
C GLU A 582 32.87 9.90 21.90
N LEU A 583 33.09 10.78 20.91
CA LEU A 583 33.68 12.09 21.17
C LEU A 583 32.75 12.90 22.07
N PRO A 584 33.27 13.72 22.99
CA PRO A 584 32.46 14.59 23.82
C PRO A 584 31.56 15.47 22.94
N VAL A 585 30.26 15.40 23.17
CA VAL A 585 29.31 16.30 22.49
C VAL A 585 29.56 17.72 23.01
N PRO A 586 29.85 18.71 22.14
CA PRO A 586 29.98 20.10 22.58
C PRO A 586 28.71 20.52 23.31
N LEU A 587 28.84 21.12 24.51
CA LEU A 587 27.71 21.68 25.21
C LEU A 587 27.07 22.75 24.33
N ARG A 588 25.80 22.57 23.95
CA ARG A 588 25.05 23.59 23.24
C ARG A 588 24.95 24.82 24.14
N GLY A 589 25.55 25.90 23.73
CA GLY A 589 25.38 27.21 24.37
C GLY A 589 26.54 27.72 25.21
N VAL A 590 27.77 27.25 25.00
CA VAL A 590 29.00 27.92 25.50
C VAL A 590 29.80 28.38 24.29
N GLU A 591 29.42 29.50 23.71
CA GLU A 591 30.25 30.42 22.96
C GLU A 591 30.51 31.64 23.83
#